data_7967caeb05f0a19f200814a06360410d
#
_entry.id   7967caeb05f0a19f200814a06360410d
#
_cell.length_a   1.000
_cell.length_b   1.000
_cell.length_c   1.000
_cell.angle_alpha   90.00
_cell.angle_beta   90.00
_cell.angle_gamma   90.00
#
_symmetry.space_group_name_H-M   'P 1'
#
loop_
_entity.id
_entity.type
_entity.pdbx_description
1 polymer ?
#
loop_
_entity_poly.entity_id
_entity_poly.type
_entity_poly.pdbx_seq_one_letter_code
_entity_poly.pdbx_strand_id
1 'polypeptide(L)'
;MQAGNTFRLADEDSHVFHAACREAGLKPVYHPFWRRLPLTNIFISITPDVLHQLLQGVMKHLVLWLTNSAVFGAAEVDTRCRALPPSHHITLFPKGITSLSRVSGKEHKAMCRILLGLITDIPLPDGQVPSRVVRVARALLDFTFLAQFPSHTTHTLCCLEDSLVRFHNNKDVFVDLGV
;
A
#
# COMPACT_ATOMS: atom_id res chain seq x y z
N MET A 1 -23.14 8.75 -4.63
CA MET A 1 -24.52 8.82 -5.20
C MET A 1 -24.63 8.32 -6.65
N GLN A 2 -23.57 8.27 -7.47
CA GLN A 2 -23.63 7.82 -8.88
C GLN A 2 -23.78 6.30 -9.05
N ALA A 3 -23.10 5.49 -8.23
CA ALA A 3 -23.11 4.02 -8.39
C ALA A 3 -24.50 3.37 -8.24
N GLY A 4 -25.33 3.87 -7.32
CA GLY A 4 -26.68 3.31 -7.10
C GLY A 4 -27.65 3.46 -8.28
N ASN A 5 -27.52 4.53 -9.06
CA ASN A 5 -28.34 4.75 -10.25
C ASN A 5 -27.89 3.89 -11.44
N THR A 6 -26.59 3.66 -11.57
CA THR A 6 -26.01 2.85 -12.66
C THR A 6 -26.48 1.39 -12.58
N PHE A 7 -26.62 0.83 -11.37
CA PHE A 7 -27.08 -0.56 -11.20
C PHE A 7 -28.58 -0.78 -11.50
N ARG A 8 -29.42 0.25 -11.45
CA ARG A 8 -30.81 0.15 -11.86
C ARG A 8 -30.99 -0.04 -13.37
N LEU A 9 -30.03 0.49 -14.15
CA LEU A 9 -30.04 0.36 -15.61
C LEU A 9 -29.68 -1.06 -16.10
N ALA A 10 -29.14 -1.92 -15.23
CA ALA A 10 -28.75 -3.28 -15.59
C ALA A 10 -29.93 -4.17 -16.01
N ASP A 11 -31.13 -3.86 -15.52
CA ASP A 11 -32.35 -4.61 -15.81
C ASP A 11 -33.13 -4.05 -17.03
N GLU A 12 -32.74 -2.86 -17.54
CA GLU A 12 -33.49 -2.18 -18.62
C GLU A 12 -32.83 -2.31 -20.00
N ASP A 13 -31.55 -1.93 -20.12
CA ASP A 13 -30.77 -2.00 -21.38
C ASP A 13 -29.31 -2.28 -21.15
N SER A 14 -28.82 -3.34 -21.75
CA SER A 14 -27.39 -3.77 -21.64
C SER A 14 -26.41 -2.73 -22.18
N HIS A 15 -26.72 -2.04 -23.27
CA HIS A 15 -25.83 -1.03 -23.85
C HIS A 15 -25.74 0.24 -23.01
N VAL A 16 -26.87 0.71 -22.50
CA VAL A 16 -26.94 1.89 -21.62
C VAL A 16 -26.21 1.60 -20.30
N PHE A 17 -26.40 0.40 -19.74
CA PHE A 17 -25.69 -0.02 -18.54
C PHE A 17 -24.16 -0.07 -18.73
N HIS A 18 -23.69 -0.62 -19.87
CA HIS A 18 -22.26 -0.63 -20.19
C HIS A 18 -21.65 0.76 -20.33
N ALA A 19 -22.37 1.66 -21.01
CA ALA A 19 -21.92 3.04 -21.19
C ALA A 19 -21.83 3.77 -19.84
N ALA A 20 -22.85 3.65 -19.01
CA ALA A 20 -22.90 4.24 -17.66
C ALA A 20 -21.82 3.67 -16.73
N CYS A 21 -21.56 2.36 -16.79
CA CYS A 21 -20.46 1.75 -16.02
C CYS A 21 -19.11 2.27 -16.46
N ARG A 22 -18.87 2.41 -17.77
CA ARG A 22 -17.62 2.94 -18.31
C ARG A 22 -17.37 4.38 -17.88
N GLU A 23 -18.41 5.22 -17.95
CA GLU A 23 -18.35 6.62 -17.53
C GLU A 23 -18.07 6.74 -16.02
N ALA A 24 -18.67 5.86 -15.20
CA ALA A 24 -18.44 5.80 -13.77
C ALA A 24 -17.15 5.08 -13.35
N GLY A 25 -16.34 4.57 -14.30
CA GLY A 25 -15.14 3.80 -14.01
C GLY A 25 -15.41 2.44 -13.35
N LEU A 26 -16.62 1.89 -13.55
CA LEU A 26 -17.06 0.62 -12.97
C LEU A 26 -16.97 -0.51 -13.99
N LYS A 27 -16.64 -1.71 -13.53
CA LYS A 27 -16.72 -2.92 -14.34
C LYS A 27 -18.16 -3.47 -14.30
N PRO A 28 -18.83 -3.67 -15.44
CA PRO A 28 -20.19 -4.20 -15.46
C PRO A 28 -20.24 -5.66 -15.00
N VAL A 29 -21.11 -5.95 -14.03
CA VAL A 29 -21.39 -7.31 -13.55
C VAL A 29 -22.91 -7.51 -13.57
N TYR A 30 -23.41 -8.29 -14.53
CA TYR A 30 -24.86 -8.42 -14.77
C TYR A 30 -25.59 -9.29 -13.76
N HIS A 31 -25.07 -10.49 -13.52
CA HIS A 31 -25.71 -11.47 -12.64
C HIS A 31 -24.70 -12.03 -11.65
N PRO A 32 -24.28 -11.21 -10.64
CA PRO A 32 -23.35 -11.68 -9.65
C PRO A 32 -23.95 -12.84 -8.85
N PHE A 33 -23.15 -13.89 -8.58
CA PHE A 33 -23.60 -15.09 -7.86
C PHE A 33 -24.22 -14.77 -6.49
N TRP A 34 -23.75 -13.72 -5.84
CA TRP A 34 -24.25 -13.29 -4.52
C TRP A 34 -25.65 -12.68 -4.54
N ARG A 35 -26.19 -12.27 -5.72
CA ARG A 35 -27.55 -11.72 -5.85
C ARG A 35 -28.61 -12.73 -5.38
N ARG A 36 -28.31 -14.03 -5.46
CA ARG A 36 -29.23 -15.13 -5.07
C ARG A 36 -29.02 -15.61 -3.64
N LEU A 37 -28.09 -15.03 -2.88
CA LEU A 37 -27.82 -15.42 -1.51
C LEU A 37 -28.63 -14.54 -0.55
N PRO A 38 -29.73 -15.05 0.04
CA PRO A 38 -30.71 -14.22 0.75
C PRO A 38 -30.19 -13.59 2.04
N LEU A 39 -29.15 -14.18 2.64
CA LEU A 39 -28.58 -13.73 3.91
C LEU A 39 -27.19 -13.08 3.76
N THR A 40 -26.75 -12.86 2.54
CA THR A 40 -25.40 -12.32 2.28
C THR A 40 -25.48 -10.87 1.84
N ASN A 41 -24.87 -9.99 2.63
CA ASN A 41 -24.52 -8.65 2.17
C ASN A 41 -23.06 -8.63 1.70
N ILE A 42 -22.86 -8.67 0.39
CA ILE A 42 -21.52 -8.74 -0.20
C ILE A 42 -20.61 -7.57 0.20
N PHE A 43 -21.19 -6.38 0.38
CA PHE A 43 -20.44 -5.19 0.75
C PHE A 43 -19.90 -5.22 2.18
N ILE A 44 -20.54 -6.01 3.06
CA ILE A 44 -20.06 -6.27 4.43
C ILE A 44 -19.16 -7.50 4.46
N SER A 45 -19.40 -8.48 3.57
CA SER A 45 -18.66 -9.74 3.52
C SER A 45 -17.29 -9.61 2.85
N ILE A 46 -17.12 -8.66 1.91
CA ILE A 46 -15.81 -8.36 1.30
C ILE A 46 -15.09 -7.39 2.22
N THR A 47 -14.10 -7.91 2.93
CA THR A 47 -13.21 -7.11 3.77
C THR A 47 -12.00 -6.63 2.97
N PRO A 48 -11.39 -5.48 3.33
CA PRO A 48 -10.12 -5.06 2.77
C PRO A 48 -9.05 -6.15 2.94
N ASP A 49 -8.34 -6.44 1.86
CA ASP A 49 -7.28 -7.45 1.85
C ASP A 49 -5.93 -6.82 2.15
N VAL A 50 -5.42 -7.06 3.34
CA VAL A 50 -4.11 -6.57 3.78
C VAL A 50 -2.98 -7.11 2.90
N LEU A 51 -3.09 -8.38 2.43
CA LEU A 51 -2.03 -8.99 1.63
C LEU A 51 -1.87 -8.33 0.26
N HIS A 52 -2.94 -8.28 -0.55
CA HIS A 52 -2.83 -7.79 -1.93
C HIS A 52 -2.88 -6.27 -2.02
N GLN A 53 -3.69 -5.63 -1.18
CA GLN A 53 -3.84 -4.17 -1.22
C GLN A 53 -2.68 -3.45 -0.51
N LEU A 54 -2.31 -3.85 0.70
CA LEU A 54 -1.27 -3.16 1.46
C LEU A 54 0.11 -3.74 1.20
N LEU A 55 0.34 -5.03 1.46
CA LEU A 55 1.70 -5.59 1.41
C LEU A 55 2.21 -5.75 -0.02
N GLN A 56 1.46 -6.39 -0.92
CA GLN A 56 1.86 -6.58 -2.33
C GLN A 56 1.51 -5.38 -3.22
N GLY A 57 0.53 -4.58 -2.82
CA GLY A 57 0.16 -3.34 -3.51
C GLY A 57 1.00 -2.17 -3.03
N VAL A 58 0.53 -1.48 -1.99
CA VAL A 58 1.08 -0.21 -1.53
C VAL A 58 2.55 -0.31 -1.11
N MET A 59 2.92 -1.32 -0.31
CA MET A 59 4.31 -1.46 0.18
C MET A 59 5.30 -1.78 -0.94
N LYS A 60 4.89 -2.53 -1.95
CA LYS A 60 5.70 -2.75 -3.15
C LYS A 60 6.07 -1.43 -3.83
N HIS A 61 5.11 -0.54 -3.99
CA HIS A 61 5.35 0.77 -4.60
C HIS A 61 6.23 1.64 -3.71
N LEU A 62 6.02 1.64 -2.39
CA LEU A 62 6.89 2.37 -1.48
C LEU A 62 8.35 1.91 -1.61
N VAL A 63 8.62 0.60 -1.63
CA VAL A 63 9.98 0.07 -1.82
C VAL A 63 10.55 0.53 -3.17
N LEU A 64 9.78 0.48 -4.26
CA LEU A 64 10.21 0.95 -5.57
C LEU A 64 10.56 2.45 -5.56
N TRP A 65 9.75 3.29 -4.92
CA TRP A 65 10.03 4.73 -4.79
C TRP A 65 11.29 5.00 -3.99
N LEU A 66 11.46 4.34 -2.84
CA LEU A 66 12.63 4.53 -1.97
C LEU A 66 13.93 4.02 -2.61
N THR A 67 13.86 2.99 -3.46
CA THR A 67 15.02 2.44 -4.16
C THR A 67 15.30 3.08 -5.51
N ASN A 68 14.47 4.05 -5.93
CA ASN A 68 14.72 4.86 -7.11
C ASN A 68 16.04 5.66 -6.93
N SER A 69 16.80 5.84 -8.02
CA SER A 69 18.07 6.57 -8.00
C SER A 69 17.93 8.05 -7.62
N ALA A 70 16.74 8.63 -7.85
CA ALA A 70 16.41 9.99 -7.43
C ALA A 70 16.12 10.12 -5.92
N VAL A 71 15.99 9.00 -5.20
CA VAL A 71 15.76 8.99 -3.73
C VAL A 71 16.98 8.41 -3.05
N PHE A 72 16.99 7.13 -2.72
CA PHE A 72 18.12 6.51 -2.00
C PHE A 72 18.96 5.58 -2.86
N GLY A 73 18.42 5.11 -3.98
CA GLY A 73 19.06 4.16 -4.87
C GLY A 73 19.04 2.72 -4.35
N ALA A 74 18.92 1.77 -5.27
CA ALA A 74 18.86 0.35 -4.96
C ALA A 74 20.14 -0.18 -4.30
N ALA A 75 21.32 0.26 -4.78
CA ALA A 75 22.60 -0.23 -4.32
C ALA A 75 22.87 0.10 -2.85
N GLU A 76 22.54 1.32 -2.42
CA GLU A 76 22.74 1.76 -1.03
C GLU A 76 21.79 1.05 -0.09
N VAL A 77 20.49 0.98 -0.45
CA VAL A 77 19.47 0.27 0.33
C VAL A 77 19.84 -1.22 0.50
N ASP A 78 20.27 -1.87 -0.57
CA ASP A 78 20.69 -3.28 -0.52
C ASP A 78 21.99 -3.49 0.28
N THR A 79 22.91 -2.54 0.22
CA THR A 79 24.14 -2.60 1.02
C THR A 79 23.82 -2.55 2.52
N ARG A 80 22.96 -1.64 2.94
CA ARG A 80 22.51 -1.53 4.33
C ARG A 80 21.69 -2.75 4.75
N CYS A 81 20.87 -3.27 3.87
CA CYS A 81 20.10 -4.48 4.12
C CYS A 81 21.01 -5.68 4.40
N ARG A 82 22.09 -5.85 3.65
CA ARG A 82 23.10 -6.90 3.87
C ARG A 82 23.89 -6.73 5.15
N ALA A 83 24.07 -5.50 5.61
CA ALA A 83 24.80 -5.17 6.84
C ALA A 83 23.99 -5.37 8.13
N LEU A 84 22.68 -5.67 8.02
CA LEU A 84 21.85 -5.92 9.21
C LEU A 84 22.36 -7.12 10.00
N PRO A 85 22.50 -6.99 11.33
CA PRO A 85 22.92 -8.10 12.17
C PRO A 85 21.85 -9.20 12.22
N PRO A 86 22.24 -10.46 12.37
CA PRO A 86 21.30 -11.56 12.59
C PRO A 86 20.45 -11.32 13.83
N SER A 87 19.14 -11.51 13.68
CA SER A 87 18.17 -11.42 14.78
C SER A 87 17.11 -12.51 14.64
N HIS A 88 16.67 -13.10 15.74
CA HIS A 88 15.68 -14.18 15.75
C HIS A 88 14.31 -13.77 15.18
N HIS A 89 14.00 -12.47 15.17
CA HIS A 89 12.69 -11.95 14.75
C HIS A 89 12.74 -11.17 13.43
N ILE A 90 13.91 -11.09 12.79
CA ILE A 90 14.10 -10.37 11.53
C ILE A 90 14.52 -11.35 10.45
N THR A 91 13.76 -11.36 9.36
CA THR A 91 14.17 -12.08 8.14
C THR A 91 15.31 -11.32 7.48
N LEU A 92 16.43 -11.98 7.30
CA LEU A 92 17.59 -11.42 6.61
C LEU A 92 17.42 -11.55 5.09
N PHE A 93 17.89 -10.55 4.38
CA PHE A 93 17.92 -10.52 2.92
C PHE A 93 19.38 -10.44 2.44
N PRO A 94 20.11 -11.56 2.40
CA PRO A 94 21.56 -11.57 2.14
C PRO A 94 21.96 -11.06 0.76
N LYS A 95 21.00 -10.99 -0.17
CA LYS A 95 21.20 -10.40 -1.51
C LYS A 95 20.61 -9.00 -1.65
N GLY A 96 20.08 -8.42 -0.55
CA GLY A 96 19.29 -7.20 -0.59
C GLY A 96 17.82 -7.48 -0.88
N ILE A 97 17.01 -6.40 -0.93
CA ILE A 97 15.55 -6.47 -1.16
C ILE A 97 15.15 -6.14 -2.59
N THR A 98 16.02 -5.44 -3.34
CA THR A 98 15.68 -4.95 -4.69
C THR A 98 15.79 -6.03 -5.76
N SER A 99 16.65 -7.02 -5.57
CA SER A 99 16.87 -8.14 -6.49
C SER A 99 15.81 -9.25 -6.40
N LEU A 100 14.87 -9.15 -5.46
CA LEU A 100 13.87 -10.18 -5.23
C LEU A 100 12.80 -10.16 -6.33
N SER A 101 12.58 -11.32 -6.93
CA SER A 101 11.48 -11.59 -7.84
C SER A 101 10.38 -12.38 -7.14
N ARG A 102 9.11 -12.10 -7.44
CA ARG A 102 7.94 -12.81 -6.88
C ARG A 102 7.90 -12.78 -5.34
N VAL A 103 8.07 -11.58 -4.78
CA VAL A 103 8.08 -11.38 -3.33
C VAL A 103 6.74 -11.82 -2.71
N SER A 104 6.80 -12.69 -1.72
CA SER A 104 5.64 -13.16 -0.96
C SER A 104 5.17 -12.10 0.06
N GLY A 105 3.93 -12.25 0.55
CA GLY A 105 3.41 -11.37 1.61
C GLY A 105 4.23 -11.43 2.91
N LYS A 106 4.81 -12.59 3.23
CA LYS A 106 5.71 -12.72 4.40
C LYS A 106 6.99 -11.91 4.22
N GLU A 107 7.58 -11.92 3.04
CA GLU A 107 8.76 -11.13 2.71
C GLU A 107 8.45 -9.64 2.72
N HIS A 108 7.32 -9.18 2.13
CA HIS A 108 6.90 -7.79 2.23
C HIS A 108 6.72 -7.35 3.71
N LYS A 109 6.09 -8.20 4.53
CA LYS A 109 5.93 -7.92 5.97
C LYS A 109 7.28 -7.84 6.69
N ALA A 110 8.24 -8.68 6.31
CA ALA A 110 9.61 -8.63 6.83
C ALA A 110 10.33 -7.35 6.39
N MET A 111 10.20 -6.94 5.12
CA MET A 111 10.73 -5.67 4.62
C MET A 111 10.17 -4.47 5.39
N CYS A 112 8.87 -4.43 5.67
CA CYS A 112 8.26 -3.36 6.45
C CYS A 112 8.92 -3.15 7.82
N ARG A 113 9.40 -4.22 8.45
CA ARG A 113 10.03 -4.16 9.78
C ARG A 113 11.41 -3.52 9.77
N ILE A 114 12.14 -3.65 8.67
CA ILE A 114 13.52 -3.15 8.56
C ILE A 114 13.61 -1.84 7.77
N LEU A 115 12.64 -1.56 6.91
CA LEU A 115 12.70 -0.51 5.89
C LEU A 115 13.05 0.86 6.48
N LEU A 116 12.40 1.25 7.58
CA LEU A 116 12.65 2.55 8.20
C LEU A 116 14.11 2.68 8.70
N GLY A 117 14.63 1.62 9.35
CA GLY A 117 16.01 1.58 9.80
C GLY A 117 17.03 1.65 8.66
N LEU A 118 16.67 1.08 7.49
CA LEU A 118 17.55 1.13 6.32
C LEU A 118 17.72 2.54 5.75
N ILE A 119 16.67 3.38 5.79
CA ILE A 119 16.61 4.65 5.06
C ILE A 119 16.88 5.89 5.92
N THR A 120 16.94 5.76 7.25
CA THR A 120 16.93 6.93 8.17
C THR A 120 18.10 7.88 7.94
N ASP A 121 19.28 7.37 7.66
CA ASP A 121 20.53 8.15 7.57
C ASP A 121 21.09 8.26 6.14
N ILE A 122 20.33 7.84 5.13
CA ILE A 122 20.78 7.97 3.74
C ILE A 122 20.55 9.40 3.28
N PRO A 123 21.58 10.15 2.88
CA PRO A 123 21.38 11.47 2.27
C PRO A 123 20.67 11.31 0.91
N LEU A 124 19.84 12.28 0.58
CA LEU A 124 19.28 12.38 -0.77
C LEU A 124 20.36 12.85 -1.76
N PRO A 125 20.20 12.59 -3.06
CA PRO A 125 20.99 13.24 -4.09
C PRO A 125 21.02 14.76 -3.84
N ASP A 126 22.11 15.41 -4.17
CA ASP A 126 22.35 16.84 -3.90
C ASP A 126 22.50 17.22 -2.41
N GLY A 127 22.68 16.25 -1.51
CA GLY A 127 22.92 16.48 -0.08
C GLY A 127 21.71 16.98 0.70
N GLN A 128 20.49 16.85 0.14
CA GLN A 128 19.27 17.22 0.84
C GLN A 128 18.98 16.28 2.03
N VAL A 129 18.32 16.83 3.04
CA VAL A 129 17.93 16.07 4.24
C VAL A 129 16.77 15.14 3.95
N PRO A 130 16.89 13.83 4.22
CA PRO A 130 15.86 12.84 3.87
C PRO A 130 14.59 12.88 4.75
N SER A 131 14.49 13.83 5.67
CA SER A 131 13.47 13.85 6.72
C SER A 131 12.03 13.78 6.19
N ARG A 132 11.72 14.42 5.04
CA ARG A 132 10.39 14.34 4.42
C ARG A 132 10.10 12.94 3.90
N VAL A 133 11.07 12.31 3.20
CA VAL A 133 10.93 10.95 2.67
C VAL A 133 10.78 9.95 3.80
N VAL A 134 11.61 10.04 4.85
CA VAL A 134 11.53 9.19 6.04
C VAL A 134 10.17 9.34 6.74
N ARG A 135 9.65 10.57 6.83
CA ARG A 135 8.33 10.86 7.43
C ARG A 135 7.19 10.20 6.65
N VAL A 136 7.22 10.26 5.33
CA VAL A 136 6.23 9.60 4.47
C VAL A 136 6.30 8.09 4.62
N ALA A 137 7.50 7.52 4.54
CA ALA A 137 7.72 6.08 4.72
C ALA A 137 7.21 5.62 6.10
N ARG A 138 7.52 6.38 7.17
CA ARG A 138 7.05 6.11 8.52
C ARG A 138 5.54 6.13 8.61
N ALA A 139 4.89 7.15 8.04
CA ALA A 139 3.43 7.28 8.09
C ALA A 139 2.73 6.09 7.41
N LEU A 140 3.24 5.65 6.27
CA LEU A 140 2.68 4.51 5.54
C LEU A 140 2.94 3.17 6.24
N LEU A 141 4.09 3.02 6.89
CA LEU A 141 4.40 1.85 7.72
C LEU A 141 3.50 1.80 8.96
N ASP A 142 3.31 2.92 9.67
CA ASP A 142 2.41 3.02 10.82
C ASP A 142 0.99 2.62 10.41
N PHE A 143 0.48 3.14 9.29
CA PHE A 143 -0.83 2.75 8.73
C PHE A 143 -0.88 1.23 8.46
N THR A 144 0.14 0.69 7.78
CA THR A 144 0.18 -0.73 7.40
C THR A 144 0.21 -1.64 8.62
N PHE A 145 0.95 -1.27 9.68
CA PHE A 145 0.99 -2.06 10.91
C PHE A 145 -0.32 -1.98 11.70
N LEU A 146 -0.90 -0.79 11.83
CA LEU A 146 -2.18 -0.59 12.51
C LEU A 146 -3.31 -1.35 11.79
N ALA A 147 -3.37 -1.29 10.46
CA ALA A 147 -4.38 -2.00 9.67
C ALA A 147 -4.35 -3.54 9.83
N GLN A 148 -3.28 -4.11 10.38
CA GLN A 148 -3.15 -5.54 10.65
C GLN A 148 -3.68 -5.95 12.04
N PHE A 149 -4.18 -5.02 12.84
CA PHE A 149 -4.74 -5.38 14.13
C PHE A 149 -6.03 -6.19 13.95
N PRO A 150 -6.21 -7.27 14.69
CA PRO A 150 -7.39 -8.13 14.59
C PRO A 150 -8.67 -7.43 15.07
N SER A 151 -8.53 -6.41 15.89
CA SER A 151 -9.63 -5.57 16.39
C SER A 151 -9.13 -4.15 16.64
N HIS A 152 -10.01 -3.17 16.48
CA HIS A 152 -9.71 -1.78 16.69
C HIS A 152 -10.54 -1.19 17.82
N THR A 153 -9.89 -0.36 18.65
CA THR A 153 -10.54 0.59 19.55
C THR A 153 -10.73 1.92 18.82
N THR A 154 -11.55 2.82 19.36
CA THR A 154 -11.69 4.19 18.83
C THR A 154 -10.32 4.88 18.75
N HIS A 155 -9.45 4.69 19.73
CA HIS A 155 -8.10 5.24 19.74
C HIS A 155 -7.25 4.70 18.58
N THR A 156 -7.24 3.39 18.33
CA THR A 156 -6.45 2.80 17.23
C THR A 156 -6.98 3.19 15.87
N LEU A 157 -8.29 3.43 15.72
CA LEU A 157 -8.87 4.00 14.50
C LEU A 157 -8.40 5.44 14.25
N CYS A 158 -8.40 6.28 15.28
CA CYS A 158 -7.82 7.62 15.18
C CYS A 158 -6.34 7.58 14.78
N CYS A 159 -5.54 6.70 15.38
CA CYS A 159 -4.13 6.54 15.01
C CYS A 159 -3.95 6.10 13.55
N LEU A 160 -4.83 5.24 13.05
CA LEU A 160 -4.82 4.77 11.67
C LEU A 160 -5.16 5.92 10.70
N GLU A 161 -6.18 6.70 11.01
CA GLU A 161 -6.58 7.88 10.23
C GLU A 161 -5.47 8.95 10.23
N ASP A 162 -4.90 9.27 11.40
CA ASP A 162 -3.77 10.19 11.54
C ASP A 162 -2.56 9.75 10.72
N SER A 163 -2.28 8.46 10.65
CA SER A 163 -1.19 7.92 9.84
C SER A 163 -1.44 8.16 8.34
N LEU A 164 -2.67 7.97 7.89
CA LEU A 164 -3.06 8.23 6.51
C LEU A 164 -3.00 9.71 6.16
N VAL A 165 -3.48 10.59 7.05
CA VAL A 165 -3.39 12.04 6.90
C VAL A 165 -1.93 12.48 6.81
N ARG A 166 -1.05 11.98 7.68
CA ARG A 166 0.40 12.28 7.63
C ARG A 166 1.03 11.84 6.31
N PHE A 167 0.64 10.68 5.78
CA PHE A 167 1.09 10.22 4.48
C PHE A 167 0.65 11.20 3.37
N HIS A 168 -0.63 11.53 3.30
CA HIS A 168 -1.17 12.43 2.28
C HIS A 168 -0.55 13.82 2.32
N ASN A 169 -0.29 14.36 3.50
CA ASN A 169 0.32 15.69 3.68
C ASN A 169 1.80 15.76 3.26
N ASN A 170 2.46 14.62 3.06
CA ASN A 170 3.89 14.58 2.76
C ASN A 170 4.24 13.82 1.47
N LYS A 171 3.31 13.07 0.87
CA LYS A 171 3.56 12.17 -0.29
C LYS A 171 4.13 12.87 -1.52
N ASP A 172 3.84 14.17 -1.68
CA ASP A 172 4.27 14.95 -2.84
C ASP A 172 5.79 15.08 -2.93
N VAL A 173 6.52 14.75 -1.84
CA VAL A 173 7.98 14.66 -1.87
C VAL A 173 8.51 13.71 -2.94
N PHE A 174 7.79 12.65 -3.26
CA PHE A 174 8.18 11.73 -4.33
C PHE A 174 8.05 12.37 -5.72
N VAL A 175 6.98 13.18 -5.92
CA VAL A 175 6.81 13.96 -7.16
C VAL A 175 7.89 15.03 -7.26
N ASP A 176 8.20 15.73 -6.16
CA ASP A 176 9.26 16.74 -6.08
C ASP A 176 10.63 16.13 -6.45
N LEU A 177 10.85 14.86 -6.13
CA LEU A 177 12.08 14.12 -6.44
C LEU A 177 12.06 13.44 -7.83
N GLY A 178 10.96 13.54 -8.58
CA GLY A 178 10.86 12.97 -9.92
C GLY A 178 10.62 11.45 -9.97
N VAL A 179 9.93 10.90 -8.97
CA VAL A 179 9.60 9.46 -8.87
C VAL A 179 8.20 9.17 -9.35
#